data_303c112d05fca2968117b09ad02c44d6
#
_entry.id   303c112d05fca2968117b09ad02c44d6
#
_cell.length_a   1.000
_cell.length_b   1.000
_cell.length_c   1.000
_cell.angle_alpha   90.00
_cell.angle_beta   90.00
_cell.angle_gamma   90.00
#
_symmetry.space_group_name_H-M   'P 1'
#
loop_
_entity.id
_entity.type
_entity.pdbx_description
1 polymer ?
#
loop_
_entity_poly.entity_id
_entity_poly.type
_entity_poly.pdbx_seq_one_letter_code
_entity_poly.pdbx_strand_id
1 'polypeptide(L)'
;MVHNKAFIEEQFPVSLISKESYKERKAVAGQTLTGLGKWWGRKPLILVRSVIIGLLMPASDNPKKDREIFLKILTMDADGLWQRCKGITAKEVYEWLSETEREKYFNVSGKSIRWNNQNPKQECDRLTRKYFDSLSYDEKLEYCDRPEQIAGAS
;
A
#
# COMPACT_ATOMS: atom_id res chain seq x y z
N MET A 1 -35.70 -18.32 -5.55
CA MET A 1 -34.47 -17.72 -6.12
C MET A 1 -33.62 -17.30 -4.94
N VAL A 2 -32.48 -17.96 -4.75
CA VAL A 2 -31.49 -17.52 -3.73
C VAL A 2 -30.88 -16.24 -4.28
N HIS A 3 -31.23 -15.08 -3.75
CA HIS A 3 -30.53 -13.84 -4.07
C HIS A 3 -29.13 -13.96 -3.48
N ASN A 4 -28.16 -14.32 -4.30
CA ASN A 4 -26.76 -14.21 -3.92
C ASN A 4 -26.49 -12.71 -3.72
N LYS A 5 -26.30 -12.30 -2.46
CA LYS A 5 -25.93 -10.93 -2.13
C LYS A 5 -24.56 -10.61 -2.73
N ALA A 6 -24.38 -9.38 -3.14
CA ALA A 6 -23.08 -8.89 -3.60
C ALA A 6 -22.16 -8.61 -2.40
N PHE A 7 -20.86 -8.71 -2.58
CA PHE A 7 -19.86 -8.41 -1.55
C PHE A 7 -20.04 -7.01 -0.93
N ILE A 8 -20.39 -6.02 -1.76
CA ILE A 8 -20.60 -4.64 -1.32
C ILE A 8 -21.75 -4.49 -0.31
N GLU A 9 -22.74 -5.38 -0.35
CA GLU A 9 -23.89 -5.35 0.55
C GLU A 9 -23.55 -5.90 1.95
N GLU A 10 -22.55 -6.78 2.05
CA GLU A 10 -22.22 -7.50 3.29
C GLU A 10 -21.02 -6.90 4.03
N GLN A 11 -19.95 -6.53 3.34
CA GLN A 11 -18.67 -6.24 3.99
C GLN A 11 -17.72 -5.30 3.25
N PHE A 12 -18.26 -4.27 2.61
CA PHE A 12 -17.43 -3.32 1.88
C PHE A 12 -16.45 -2.56 2.80
N PRO A 13 -15.13 -2.59 2.56
CA PRO A 13 -14.12 -2.02 3.45
C PRO A 13 -13.98 -0.49 3.28
N VAL A 14 -15.01 0.26 3.63
CA VAL A 14 -15.13 1.71 3.43
C VAL A 14 -13.92 2.47 3.96
N SER A 15 -13.44 2.12 5.16
CA SER A 15 -12.32 2.80 5.80
C SER A 15 -11.03 2.72 4.98
N LEU A 16 -10.67 1.53 4.50
CA LEU A 16 -9.45 1.34 3.69
C LEU A 16 -9.56 2.05 2.34
N ILE A 17 -10.72 1.93 1.69
CA ILE A 17 -10.96 2.58 0.39
C ILE A 17 -10.95 4.12 0.53
N SER A 18 -11.47 4.66 1.63
CA SER A 18 -11.39 6.09 1.93
C SER A 18 -9.94 6.57 2.05
N LYS A 19 -9.08 5.82 2.74
CA LYS A 19 -7.67 6.15 2.90
C LYS A 19 -6.92 6.17 1.57
N GLU A 20 -7.12 5.14 0.76
CA GLU A 20 -6.54 5.08 -0.59
C GLU A 20 -7.07 6.19 -1.50
N SER A 21 -8.37 6.47 -1.45
CA SER A 21 -8.99 7.58 -2.21
C SER A 21 -8.43 8.93 -1.82
N TYR A 22 -8.20 9.14 -0.53
CA TYR A 22 -7.60 10.38 -0.02
C TYR A 22 -6.17 10.55 -0.53
N LYS A 23 -5.38 9.47 -0.48
CA LYS A 23 -4.02 9.46 -1.02
C LYS A 23 -4.00 9.77 -2.52
N GLU A 24 -4.88 9.15 -3.29
CA GLU A 24 -5.00 9.39 -4.73
C GLU A 24 -5.31 10.86 -5.04
N ARG A 25 -6.18 11.50 -4.26
CA ARG A 25 -6.46 12.94 -4.40
C ARG A 25 -5.25 13.81 -4.05
N LYS A 26 -4.56 13.52 -2.93
CA LYS A 26 -3.44 14.31 -2.43
C LYS A 26 -2.26 14.31 -3.39
N ALA A 27 -1.97 13.19 -4.01
CA ALA A 27 -0.84 13.03 -4.94
C ALA A 27 -0.96 13.86 -6.23
N VAL A 28 -2.10 14.45 -6.52
CA VAL A 28 -2.36 15.25 -7.72
C VAL A 28 -2.50 16.77 -7.41
N ALA A 29 -2.09 17.19 -6.23
CA ALA A 29 -2.15 18.60 -5.79
C ALA A 29 -1.09 19.51 -6.47
N GLY A 30 -0.39 19.07 -7.53
CA GLY A 30 0.41 19.95 -8.37
C GLY A 30 -0.48 20.94 -9.11
N GLN A 31 -0.08 22.23 -9.07
CA GLN A 31 -0.76 23.38 -9.70
C GLN A 31 -0.76 23.30 -11.23
N THR A 32 -1.47 22.37 -11.81
CA THR A 32 -1.66 22.30 -13.26
C THR A 32 -3.09 22.69 -13.62
N LEU A 33 -3.30 23.22 -14.85
CA LEU A 33 -4.64 23.49 -15.42
C LEU A 33 -5.59 22.28 -15.28
N THR A 34 -5.06 21.07 -15.30
CA THR A 34 -5.76 19.84 -14.94
C THR A 34 -6.23 19.80 -13.48
N GLY A 35 -5.62 20.58 -12.59
CA GLY A 35 -6.06 20.73 -11.20
C GLY A 35 -7.38 21.47 -11.08
N LEU A 36 -7.61 22.48 -11.90
CA LEU A 36 -8.88 23.24 -11.98
C LEU A 36 -10.02 22.38 -12.54
N GLY A 37 -9.75 21.53 -13.54
CA GLY A 37 -10.73 20.60 -14.10
C GLY A 37 -11.14 19.47 -13.16
N LYS A 38 -10.38 19.21 -12.09
CA LYS A 38 -10.69 18.18 -11.07
C LYS A 38 -11.88 18.54 -10.19
N TRP A 39 -12.20 19.80 -10.05
CA TRP A 39 -13.35 20.24 -9.28
C TRP A 39 -14.66 19.69 -9.87
N TRP A 40 -14.69 19.45 -11.18
CA TRP A 40 -15.85 18.93 -11.90
C TRP A 40 -15.98 17.39 -11.89
N GLY A 41 -15.33 16.68 -10.96
CA GLY A 41 -15.85 15.36 -10.65
C GLY A 41 -15.04 14.16 -11.06
N ARG A 42 -13.70 14.25 -11.22
CA ARG A 42 -12.90 13.03 -11.26
C ARG A 42 -12.99 12.34 -9.90
N LYS A 43 -13.75 11.28 -9.86
CA LYS A 43 -13.78 10.39 -8.70
C LYS A 43 -12.44 9.64 -8.63
N PRO A 44 -11.90 9.38 -7.43
CA PRO A 44 -10.72 8.54 -7.29
C PRO A 44 -10.93 7.20 -8.01
N LEU A 45 -9.96 6.78 -8.80
CA LEU A 45 -10.08 5.56 -9.60
C LEU A 45 -10.22 4.33 -8.71
N ILE A 46 -9.53 4.32 -7.57
CA ILE A 46 -9.66 3.24 -6.61
C ILE A 46 -11.10 3.10 -6.08
N LEU A 47 -11.81 4.20 -5.87
CA LEU A 47 -13.20 4.17 -5.44
C LEU A 47 -14.10 3.55 -6.53
N VAL A 48 -13.93 3.97 -7.77
CA VAL A 48 -14.72 3.43 -8.89
C VAL A 48 -14.47 1.93 -9.08
N ARG A 49 -13.21 1.52 -9.09
CA ARG A 49 -12.82 0.11 -9.21
C ARG A 49 -13.37 -0.73 -8.06
N SER A 50 -13.26 -0.24 -6.83
CA SER A 50 -13.75 -0.97 -5.66
C SER A 50 -15.26 -1.15 -5.65
N VAL A 51 -16.02 -0.15 -6.10
CA VAL A 51 -17.48 -0.27 -6.23
C VAL A 51 -17.84 -1.29 -7.30
N ILE A 52 -17.23 -1.23 -8.47
CA ILE A 52 -17.50 -2.19 -9.56
C ILE A 52 -17.17 -3.61 -9.12
N ILE A 53 -16.00 -3.86 -8.53
CA ILE A 53 -15.61 -5.19 -8.05
C ILE A 53 -16.54 -5.65 -6.93
N GLY A 54 -16.90 -4.76 -5.99
CA GLY A 54 -17.80 -5.09 -4.90
C GLY A 54 -19.22 -5.45 -5.34
N LEU A 55 -19.70 -4.90 -6.47
CA LEU A 55 -20.99 -5.25 -7.08
C LEU A 55 -20.93 -6.58 -7.85
N LEU A 56 -19.83 -6.85 -8.53
CA LEU A 56 -19.68 -8.05 -9.36
C LEU A 56 -19.25 -9.28 -8.55
N MET A 57 -18.59 -9.10 -7.42
CA MET A 57 -18.13 -10.18 -6.56
C MET A 57 -19.30 -10.69 -5.71
N PRO A 58 -19.64 -11.98 -5.75
CA PRO A 58 -20.65 -12.54 -4.87
C PRO A 58 -20.15 -12.64 -3.43
N ALA A 59 -21.00 -12.44 -2.46
CA ALA A 59 -20.73 -12.79 -1.07
C ALA A 59 -20.81 -14.30 -0.90
N SER A 60 -19.79 -14.89 -0.22
CA SER A 60 -19.77 -16.31 0.11
C SER A 60 -20.03 -16.56 1.60
N ASP A 61 -20.08 -17.81 2.01
CA ASP A 61 -20.16 -18.20 3.43
C ASP A 61 -18.89 -17.94 4.22
N ASN A 62 -17.82 -17.47 3.57
CA ASN A 62 -16.55 -17.14 4.20
C ASN A 62 -16.16 -15.65 4.00
N PRO A 63 -16.72 -14.75 4.82
CA PRO A 63 -16.48 -13.31 4.69
C PRO A 63 -15.02 -12.89 4.78
N LYS A 64 -14.20 -13.61 5.54
CA LYS A 64 -12.77 -13.30 5.66
C LYS A 64 -12.03 -13.53 4.34
N LYS A 65 -12.29 -14.66 3.70
CA LYS A 65 -11.70 -15.02 2.41
C LYS A 65 -12.16 -14.07 1.30
N ASP A 66 -13.43 -13.71 1.29
CA ASP A 66 -13.98 -12.74 0.34
C ASP A 66 -13.27 -11.39 0.46
N ARG A 67 -13.08 -10.92 1.70
CA ARG A 67 -12.37 -9.68 1.95
C ARG A 67 -10.90 -9.75 1.53
N GLU A 68 -10.20 -10.86 1.79
CA GLU A 68 -8.83 -11.07 1.34
C GLU A 68 -8.73 -11.02 -0.18
N ILE A 69 -9.62 -11.71 -0.90
CA ILE A 69 -9.67 -11.70 -2.37
C ILE A 69 -9.93 -10.29 -2.88
N PHE A 70 -10.91 -9.58 -2.32
CA PHE A 70 -11.24 -8.22 -2.70
C PHE A 70 -10.04 -7.26 -2.55
N LEU A 71 -9.37 -7.29 -1.39
CA LEU A 71 -8.19 -6.47 -1.15
C LEU A 71 -7.03 -6.85 -2.08
N LYS A 72 -6.85 -8.13 -2.37
CA LYS A 72 -5.80 -8.62 -3.29
C LYS A 72 -6.03 -8.14 -4.72
N ILE A 73 -7.26 -8.20 -5.22
CA ILE A 73 -7.60 -7.69 -6.56
C ILE A 73 -7.27 -6.18 -6.68
N LEU A 74 -7.48 -5.43 -5.60
CA LEU A 74 -7.19 -3.99 -5.54
C LEU A 74 -5.74 -3.67 -5.14
N THR A 75 -4.90 -4.68 -4.92
CA THR A 75 -3.52 -4.51 -4.43
C THR A 75 -3.43 -3.72 -3.11
N MET A 76 -4.41 -3.93 -2.25
CA MET A 76 -4.56 -3.31 -0.93
C MET A 76 -4.26 -4.27 0.23
N ASP A 77 -3.93 -5.52 -0.06
CA ASP A 77 -3.41 -6.51 0.87
C ASP A 77 -1.92 -6.27 1.20
N ALA A 78 -1.37 -7.01 2.13
CA ALA A 78 0.01 -6.83 2.60
C ALA A 78 1.05 -6.94 1.48
N ASP A 79 0.87 -7.89 0.57
CA ASP A 79 1.77 -8.12 -0.55
C ASP A 79 1.60 -7.05 -1.63
N GLY A 80 0.37 -6.65 -1.92
CA GLY A 80 0.06 -5.54 -2.83
C GLY A 80 0.63 -4.21 -2.35
N LEU A 81 0.52 -3.92 -1.05
CA LEU A 81 1.14 -2.74 -0.45
C LEU A 81 2.67 -2.79 -0.57
N TRP A 82 3.27 -3.95 -0.32
CA TRP A 82 4.72 -4.10 -0.48
C TRP A 82 5.18 -3.91 -1.92
N GLN A 83 4.47 -4.45 -2.90
CA GLN A 83 4.77 -4.26 -4.32
C GLN A 83 4.72 -2.79 -4.74
N ARG A 84 3.86 -2.00 -4.11
CA ARG A 84 3.73 -0.56 -4.32
C ARG A 84 4.71 0.28 -3.50
N CYS A 85 5.41 -0.35 -2.55
CA CYS A 85 6.31 0.33 -1.63
C CYS A 85 7.55 0.87 -2.35
N LYS A 86 7.86 2.14 -2.13
CA LYS A 86 9.07 2.82 -2.62
C LYS A 86 9.60 3.76 -1.56
N GLY A 87 10.90 3.96 -1.58
CA GLY A 87 11.53 5.05 -0.86
C GLY A 87 11.83 4.81 0.62
N ILE A 88 11.66 3.58 1.17
CA ILE A 88 12.16 3.27 2.51
C ILE A 88 13.68 3.40 2.51
N THR A 89 14.18 4.26 3.37
CA THR A 89 15.60 4.56 3.46
C THR A 89 16.32 3.65 4.46
N ALA A 90 17.63 3.44 4.25
CA ALA A 90 18.47 2.72 5.19
C ALA A 90 18.43 3.34 6.61
N LYS A 91 18.25 4.66 6.70
CA LYS A 91 18.14 5.38 7.96
C LYS A 91 16.90 5.00 8.76
N GLU A 92 15.75 4.88 8.12
CA GLU A 92 14.48 4.51 8.77
C GLU A 92 14.55 3.09 9.35
N VAL A 93 15.10 2.16 8.59
CA VAL A 93 15.31 0.79 9.06
C VAL A 93 16.31 0.76 10.22
N TYR A 94 17.39 1.54 10.14
CA TYR A 94 18.39 1.67 11.21
C TYR A 94 17.76 2.19 12.51
N GLU A 95 16.94 3.24 12.45
CA GLU A 95 16.28 3.82 13.61
C GLU A 95 15.30 2.85 14.29
N TRP A 96 14.68 1.97 13.50
CA TRP A 96 13.74 0.96 13.98
C TRP A 96 14.41 -0.26 14.63
N LEU A 97 15.63 -0.63 14.21
CA LEU A 97 16.36 -1.79 14.71
C LEU A 97 16.94 -1.58 16.12
N SER A 98 17.14 -2.69 16.85
CA SER A 98 17.91 -2.70 18.12
C SER A 98 19.38 -2.36 17.90
N GLU A 99 20.08 -1.91 18.96
CA GLU A 99 21.51 -1.55 18.89
C GLU A 99 22.38 -2.68 18.34
N THR A 100 22.18 -3.89 18.82
CA THR A 100 22.92 -5.08 18.37
C THR A 100 22.72 -5.40 16.89
N GLU A 101 21.51 -5.17 16.36
CA GLU A 101 21.21 -5.37 14.94
C GLU A 101 21.79 -4.21 14.09
N ARG A 102 21.80 -2.99 14.60
CA ARG A 102 22.39 -1.83 13.92
C ARG A 102 23.86 -2.06 13.61
N GLU A 103 24.64 -2.47 14.60
CA GLU A 103 26.07 -2.76 14.44
C GLU A 103 26.35 -3.86 13.41
N LYS A 104 25.48 -4.85 13.36
CA LYS A 104 25.61 -5.97 12.42
C LYS A 104 25.32 -5.59 10.98
N TYR A 105 24.28 -4.77 10.74
CA TYR A 105 23.73 -4.54 9.40
C TYR A 105 24.13 -3.21 8.79
N PHE A 106 24.64 -2.26 9.57
CA PHE A 106 24.91 -0.92 9.10
C PHE A 106 26.33 -0.44 9.41
N ASN A 107 26.84 0.39 8.50
CA ASN A 107 28.04 1.20 8.70
C ASN A 107 27.60 2.65 8.89
N VAL A 108 28.00 3.24 10.02
CA VAL A 108 27.71 4.64 10.35
C VAL A 108 29.00 5.43 10.23
N SER A 109 29.00 6.46 9.36
CA SER A 109 30.11 7.40 9.22
C SER A 109 29.58 8.84 9.33
N GLY A 110 29.75 9.44 10.48
CA GLY A 110 29.20 10.76 10.80
C GLY A 110 27.68 10.77 10.69
N LYS A 111 27.12 11.55 9.74
CA LYS A 111 25.68 11.61 9.46
C LYS A 111 25.19 10.59 8.41
N SER A 112 26.11 9.82 7.81
CA SER A 112 25.78 8.87 6.76
C SER A 112 25.55 7.49 7.34
N ILE A 113 24.35 6.95 7.13
CA ILE A 113 23.95 5.58 7.49
C ILE A 113 23.79 4.79 6.20
N ARG A 114 24.55 3.70 6.07
CA ARG A 114 24.52 2.83 4.89
C ARG A 114 24.50 1.38 5.32
N TRP A 115 23.88 0.54 4.49
CA TRP A 115 23.97 -0.91 4.65
C TRP A 115 25.43 -1.36 4.62
N ASN A 116 25.78 -2.32 5.47
CA ASN A 116 27.09 -2.95 5.43
C ASN A 116 27.18 -3.81 4.16
N ASN A 117 28.19 -3.56 3.34
CA ASN A 117 28.42 -4.26 2.07
C ASN A 117 28.67 -5.76 2.21
N GLN A 118 28.94 -6.24 3.42
CA GLN A 118 29.11 -7.68 3.70
C GLN A 118 27.78 -8.43 3.78
N ASN A 119 26.66 -7.72 3.93
CA ASN A 119 25.35 -8.35 4.01
C ASN A 119 24.78 -8.61 2.60
N PRO A 120 24.23 -9.82 2.37
CA PRO A 120 23.53 -10.10 1.12
C PRO A 120 22.34 -9.15 0.92
N LYS A 121 22.11 -8.73 -0.32
CA LYS A 121 20.98 -7.86 -0.67
C LYS A 121 19.65 -8.43 -0.16
N GLN A 122 19.47 -9.74 -0.23
CA GLN A 122 18.29 -10.44 0.25
C GLN A 122 18.02 -10.21 1.74
N GLU A 123 19.05 -10.09 2.56
CA GLU A 123 18.89 -9.83 3.99
C GLU A 123 18.49 -8.37 4.25
N CYS A 124 19.05 -7.42 3.48
CA CYS A 124 18.63 -6.03 3.53
C CYS A 124 17.16 -5.88 3.12
N ASP A 125 16.75 -6.55 2.06
CA ASP A 125 15.36 -6.56 1.57
C ASP A 125 14.42 -7.19 2.60
N ARG A 126 14.84 -8.28 3.27
CA ARG A 126 14.09 -8.94 4.34
C ARG A 126 13.86 -8.01 5.54
N LEU A 127 14.90 -7.31 5.98
CA LEU A 127 14.79 -6.36 7.09
C LEU A 127 13.92 -5.17 6.72
N THR A 128 14.06 -4.64 5.52
CA THR A 128 13.21 -3.57 5.00
C THR A 128 11.74 -4.00 4.94
N ARG A 129 11.47 -5.24 4.49
CA ARG A 129 10.12 -5.81 4.51
C ARG A 129 9.59 -5.95 5.94
N LYS A 130 10.39 -6.43 6.87
CA LYS A 130 10.01 -6.59 8.27
C LYS A 130 9.67 -5.24 8.93
N TYR A 131 10.47 -4.20 8.64
CA TYR A 131 10.17 -2.84 9.04
C TYR A 131 8.82 -2.38 8.46
N PHE A 132 8.63 -2.51 7.15
CA PHE A 132 7.39 -2.15 6.48
C PHE A 132 6.17 -2.87 7.07
N ASP A 133 6.29 -4.17 7.35
CA ASP A 133 5.20 -4.96 7.92
C ASP A 133 4.82 -4.52 9.34
N SER A 134 5.77 -3.94 10.11
CA SER A 134 5.51 -3.39 11.45
C SER A 134 4.72 -2.07 11.45
N LEU A 135 4.66 -1.37 10.32
CA LEU A 135 3.96 -0.09 10.19
C LEU A 135 2.43 -0.28 10.16
N SER A 136 1.71 0.71 10.64
CA SER A 136 0.26 0.81 10.46
C SER A 136 -0.12 0.97 8.98
N TYR A 137 -1.39 0.76 8.65
CA TYR A 137 -1.86 0.91 7.26
C TYR A 137 -1.62 2.33 6.71
N ASP A 138 -1.83 3.35 7.52
CA ASP A 138 -1.65 4.75 7.13
C ASP A 138 -0.17 5.08 6.86
N GLU A 139 0.73 4.64 7.74
CA GLU A 139 2.17 4.79 7.54
C GLU A 139 2.66 4.03 6.31
N LYS A 140 2.17 2.81 6.07
CA LYS A 140 2.49 2.06 4.84
C LYS A 140 2.11 2.84 3.59
N LEU A 141 0.96 3.52 3.61
CA LEU A 141 0.51 4.32 2.48
C LEU A 141 1.46 5.48 2.16
N GLU A 142 2.22 6.01 3.10
CA GLU A 142 3.18 7.08 2.82
C GLU A 142 4.29 6.61 1.87
N TYR A 143 4.68 5.34 1.96
CA TYR A 143 5.69 4.73 1.10
C TYR A 143 5.13 4.11 -0.18
N CYS A 144 3.81 3.92 -0.28
CA CYS A 144 3.22 3.22 -1.42
C CYS A 144 2.89 4.16 -2.59
N ASP A 145 3.16 3.72 -3.81
CA ASP A 145 2.54 4.30 -5.00
C ASP A 145 1.03 4.05 -5.04
N ARG A 146 0.33 4.72 -5.95
CA ARG A 146 -1.11 4.48 -6.15
C ARG A 146 -1.36 3.07 -6.67
N PRO A 147 -2.55 2.48 -6.38
CA PRO A 147 -2.89 1.14 -6.86
C PRO A 147 -2.83 0.97 -8.38
N GLU A 148 -3.11 2.01 -9.15
CA GLU A 148 -3.04 1.98 -10.62
C GLU A 148 -1.62 2.03 -11.18
N GLN A 149 -0.62 2.40 -10.38
CA GLN A 149 0.76 2.57 -10.84
C GLN A 149 1.59 1.28 -10.79
N ILE A 150 1.05 0.18 -10.26
CA ILE A 150 1.71 -1.13 -10.35
C ILE A 150 1.68 -1.66 -11.80
N ALA A 151 0.84 -1.14 -12.61
CA ALA A 151 0.68 -1.55 -14.01
C ALA A 151 1.83 -1.10 -14.94
N GLY A 152 3.03 -0.97 -14.44
CA GLY A 152 4.26 -1.08 -15.23
C GLY A 152 4.57 -2.52 -15.66
N ALA A 153 3.62 -3.40 -15.54
CA ALA A 153 3.52 -4.64 -16.28
C ALA A 153 2.87 -4.32 -17.63
N SER A 154 3.62 -3.67 -18.50
CA SER A 154 3.42 -3.73 -19.94
C SER A 154 3.94 -5.05 -20.44
#